data_d7c3f3c9cd960c91139bcc0e083c9264
#
_entry.id   d7c3f3c9cd960c91139bcc0e083c9264
#
_cell.length_a   1.000
_cell.length_b   1.000
_cell.length_c   1.000
_cell.angle_alpha   90.00
_cell.angle_beta   90.00
_cell.angle_gamma   90.00
#
_symmetry.space_group_name_H-M   'P 1'
#
loop_
_entity.id
_entity.type
_entity.pdbx_description
1 polymer ?
#
loop_
_entity_poly.entity_id
_entity_poly.type
_entity_poly.pdbx_seq_one_letter_code
_entity_poly.pdbx_strand_id
1 'polypeptide(L)'
;MDPDIPAGYAPFGIESIDGNLLVTYAKQDAAKHDDVKGAGHGFIDIFDTDGHLLQRFAGRGPLNSPWGMTRASFAFGRFSGDILVGNFGNGKINVFNSHGRFIDELDRPNGKPLVIDGLWKLTLGGGRTSSPDTLYFTAGPNDEKDGRFGTITPVSAKGDDN
;
A
#
# COMPACT_ATOMS: atom_id res chain seq x y z
N MET A 1 -14.51 -3.13 15.10
CA MET A 1 -13.06 -2.97 15.41
C MET A 1 -12.53 -4.38 15.66
N ASP A 2 -11.34 -4.69 15.14
CA ASP A 2 -10.72 -6.00 15.35
C ASP A 2 -10.20 -6.10 16.82
N PRO A 3 -10.69 -7.05 17.64
CA PRO A 3 -10.23 -7.22 19.01
C PRO A 3 -8.76 -7.72 19.10
N ASP A 4 -8.23 -8.29 18.01
CA ASP A 4 -6.88 -8.88 17.96
C ASP A 4 -5.81 -7.88 17.50
N ILE A 5 -6.18 -6.62 17.27
CA ILE A 5 -5.19 -5.55 17.04
C ILE A 5 -4.49 -5.24 18.38
N PRO A 6 -3.16 -5.34 18.46
CA PRO A 6 -2.44 -5.06 19.69
C PRO A 6 -2.64 -3.61 20.16
N ALA A 7 -2.60 -3.41 21.47
CA ALA A 7 -2.62 -2.06 22.04
C ALA A 7 -1.52 -1.19 21.45
N GLY A 8 -1.82 0.08 21.20
CA GLY A 8 -0.88 1.04 20.62
C GLY A 8 -0.89 1.07 19.08
N TYR A 9 -1.86 0.42 18.44
CA TYR A 9 -2.12 0.57 17.02
C TYR A 9 -3.46 1.29 16.79
N ALA A 10 -3.51 2.10 15.73
CA ALA A 10 -4.73 2.81 15.33
C ALA A 10 -4.96 2.72 13.82
N PRO A 11 -6.21 2.86 13.35
CA PRO A 11 -6.51 2.97 11.93
C PRO A 11 -5.71 4.12 11.31
N PHE A 12 -5.13 3.91 10.13
CA PHE A 12 -4.24 4.85 9.49
C PHE A 12 -4.67 5.21 8.06
N GLY A 13 -5.12 4.22 7.28
CA GLY A 13 -5.67 4.41 5.95
C GLY A 13 -6.85 3.49 5.70
N ILE A 14 -7.66 3.84 4.70
CA ILE A 14 -8.82 3.06 4.26
C ILE A 14 -8.93 3.08 2.74
N GLU A 15 -9.32 1.97 2.15
CA GLU A 15 -9.59 1.82 0.72
C GLU A 15 -10.73 0.85 0.46
N SER A 16 -11.56 1.17 -0.53
CA SER A 16 -12.58 0.24 -1.02
C SER A 16 -11.99 -0.63 -2.13
N ILE A 17 -11.93 -1.94 -1.90
CA ILE A 17 -11.42 -2.92 -2.87
C ILE A 17 -12.40 -4.09 -2.93
N ASP A 18 -12.88 -4.42 -4.14
CA ASP A 18 -13.82 -5.52 -4.40
C ASP A 18 -15.10 -5.47 -3.56
N GLY A 19 -15.60 -4.27 -3.29
CA GLY A 19 -16.83 -4.07 -2.51
C GLY A 19 -16.67 -4.19 -0.99
N ASN A 20 -15.45 -4.39 -0.50
CA ASN A 20 -15.10 -4.39 0.92
C ASN A 20 -14.22 -3.19 1.26
N LEU A 21 -14.09 -2.91 2.55
CA LEU A 21 -13.23 -1.87 3.09
C LEU A 21 -11.96 -2.51 3.66
N LEU A 22 -10.81 -2.21 3.08
CA LEU A 22 -9.52 -2.56 3.65
C LEU A 22 -9.04 -1.40 4.52
N VAL A 23 -8.74 -1.68 5.78
CA VAL A 23 -8.28 -0.68 6.75
C VAL A 23 -6.88 -1.04 7.19
N THR A 24 -5.94 -0.09 7.01
CA THR A 24 -4.58 -0.24 7.55
C THR A 24 -4.49 0.29 8.96
N TYR A 25 -3.58 -0.27 9.73
CA TYR A 25 -3.27 0.16 11.09
C TYR A 25 -1.77 0.41 11.21
N ALA A 26 -1.41 1.52 11.85
CA ALA A 26 -0.04 1.87 12.19
C ALA A 26 0.15 1.89 13.70
N LYS A 27 1.38 1.65 14.16
CA LYS A 27 1.74 1.81 15.55
C LYS A 27 1.78 3.29 15.89
N GLN A 28 1.12 3.69 16.97
CA GLN A 28 1.11 5.06 17.46
C GLN A 28 2.30 5.34 18.39
N ASP A 29 2.74 6.58 18.42
CA ASP A 29 3.62 7.10 19.46
C ASP A 29 2.92 7.17 20.83
N ALA A 30 3.67 7.54 21.87
CA ALA A 30 3.13 7.65 23.23
C ALA A 30 2.08 8.77 23.37
N ALA A 31 2.17 9.81 22.55
CA ALA A 31 1.22 10.92 22.51
C ALA A 31 -0.04 10.58 21.69
N LYS A 32 -0.03 9.47 20.96
CA LYS A 32 -1.08 9.04 20.01
C LYS A 32 -1.33 10.06 18.90
N HIS A 33 -0.27 10.77 18.52
CA HIS A 33 -0.31 11.81 17.52
C HIS A 33 0.27 11.33 16.18
N ASP A 34 1.44 10.68 16.22
CA ASP A 34 2.14 10.23 15.03
C ASP A 34 2.33 8.71 15.00
N ASP A 35 2.67 8.19 13.83
CA ASP A 35 3.05 6.79 13.67
C ASP A 35 4.48 6.54 14.13
N VAL A 36 4.75 5.34 14.58
CA VAL A 36 6.09 4.86 14.91
C VAL A 36 6.58 3.94 13.80
N LYS A 37 7.42 4.49 12.92
CA LYS A 37 8.03 3.76 11.82
C LYS A 37 8.82 2.55 12.31
N GLY A 38 8.74 1.44 11.59
CA GLY A 38 9.47 0.22 11.92
C GLY A 38 8.95 -1.00 11.18
N ALA A 39 9.82 -1.94 10.88
CA ALA A 39 9.44 -3.21 10.27
C ALA A 39 8.46 -3.97 11.18
N GLY A 40 7.35 -4.47 10.63
CA GLY A 40 6.29 -5.13 11.37
C GLY A 40 5.34 -4.18 12.14
N HIS A 41 5.49 -2.85 11.99
CA HIS A 41 4.61 -1.87 12.59
C HIS A 41 3.39 -1.59 11.71
N GLY A 42 2.62 -2.64 11.40
CA GLY A 42 1.42 -2.50 10.62
C GLY A 42 0.54 -3.75 10.60
N PHE A 43 -0.75 -3.51 10.36
CA PHE A 43 -1.77 -4.53 10.11
C PHE A 43 -2.73 -4.03 9.04
N ILE A 44 -3.46 -4.95 8.42
CA ILE A 44 -4.52 -4.66 7.46
C ILE A 44 -5.67 -5.60 7.74
N ASP A 45 -6.87 -5.06 7.91
CA ASP A 45 -8.10 -5.82 8.09
C ASP A 45 -9.08 -5.55 6.95
N ILE A 46 -9.93 -6.53 6.69
CA ILE A 46 -11.05 -6.42 5.74
C ILE A 46 -12.35 -6.33 6.53
N PHE A 47 -13.13 -5.32 6.21
CA PHE A 47 -14.50 -5.11 6.72
C PHE A 47 -15.50 -5.14 5.57
N ASP A 48 -16.74 -5.50 5.86
CA ASP A 48 -17.84 -5.20 4.94
C ASP A 48 -18.22 -3.70 4.98
N THR A 49 -19.17 -3.30 4.14
CA THR A 49 -19.63 -1.91 4.07
C THR A 49 -20.50 -1.50 5.26
N ASP A 50 -20.95 -2.44 6.09
CA ASP A 50 -21.66 -2.20 7.34
C ASP A 50 -20.70 -2.06 8.54
N GLY A 51 -19.39 -2.24 8.30
CA GLY A 51 -18.34 -2.09 9.30
C GLY A 51 -18.09 -3.35 10.16
N HIS A 52 -18.59 -4.51 9.75
CA HIS A 52 -18.26 -5.77 10.40
C HIS A 52 -16.92 -6.28 9.93
N LEU A 53 -16.08 -6.69 10.87
CA LEU A 53 -14.80 -7.33 10.55
C LEU A 53 -15.06 -8.68 9.88
N LEU A 54 -14.49 -8.85 8.68
CA LEU A 54 -14.55 -10.12 7.95
C LEU A 54 -13.32 -10.98 8.25
N GLN A 55 -12.13 -10.39 8.17
CA GLN A 55 -10.88 -11.10 8.43
C GLN A 55 -9.67 -10.17 8.55
N ARG A 56 -8.59 -10.65 9.18
CA ARG A 56 -7.25 -10.10 9.03
C ARG A 56 -6.71 -10.41 7.64
N PHE A 57 -6.35 -9.37 6.87
CA PHE A 57 -5.70 -9.53 5.56
C PHE A 57 -4.19 -9.78 5.70
N ALA A 58 -3.49 -8.92 6.43
CA ALA A 58 -2.06 -9.04 6.67
C ALA A 58 -1.66 -8.39 8.00
N GLY A 59 -0.52 -8.81 8.55
CA GLY A 59 -0.01 -8.21 9.78
C GLY A 59 1.48 -8.39 9.94
N ARG A 60 2.14 -7.37 10.51
CA ARG A 60 3.58 -7.35 10.77
C ARG A 60 4.43 -7.52 9.50
N GLY A 61 5.49 -8.34 9.54
CA GLY A 61 6.34 -8.65 8.38
C GLY A 61 6.86 -7.40 7.66
N PRO A 62 6.57 -7.23 6.35
CA PRO A 62 7.04 -6.10 5.56
C PRO A 62 6.27 -4.80 5.79
N LEU A 63 5.16 -4.83 6.57
CA LEU A 63 4.35 -3.65 6.85
C LEU A 63 5.12 -2.69 7.79
N ASN A 64 5.13 -1.41 7.41
CA ASN A 64 5.82 -0.34 8.13
C ASN A 64 5.01 0.95 7.98
N SER A 65 4.10 1.20 8.93
CA SER A 65 3.11 2.26 8.85
C SER A 65 2.38 2.26 7.49
N PRO A 66 1.67 1.17 7.15
CA PRO A 66 0.98 1.05 5.86
C PRO A 66 -0.15 2.08 5.76
N TRP A 67 -0.22 2.83 4.64
CA TRP A 67 -1.24 3.85 4.44
C TRP A 67 -2.06 3.60 3.18
N GLY A 68 -1.52 3.94 2.01
CA GLY A 68 -2.23 3.85 0.74
C GLY A 68 -2.29 2.42 0.22
N MET A 69 -3.44 2.03 -0.30
CA MET A 69 -3.62 0.72 -0.93
C MET A 69 -4.38 0.87 -2.23
N THR A 70 -4.17 -0.08 -3.15
CA THR A 70 -5.00 -0.25 -4.34
C THR A 70 -4.85 -1.65 -4.90
N ARG A 71 -5.85 -2.14 -5.66
CA ARG A 71 -5.68 -3.36 -6.45
C ARG A 71 -4.97 -3.00 -7.76
N ALA A 72 -3.93 -3.72 -8.11
CA ALA A 72 -3.28 -3.59 -9.42
C ALA A 72 -4.25 -4.00 -10.54
N SER A 73 -4.26 -3.25 -11.63
CA SER A 73 -5.05 -3.59 -12.81
C SER A 73 -4.53 -4.86 -13.49
N PHE A 74 -5.32 -5.44 -14.38
CA PHE A 74 -4.87 -6.57 -15.19
C PHE A 74 -3.75 -6.21 -16.17
N ALA A 75 -3.50 -4.91 -16.39
CA ALA A 75 -2.41 -4.39 -17.21
C ALA A 75 -1.13 -4.06 -16.42
N PHE A 76 -1.11 -4.28 -15.10
CA PHE A 76 0.02 -3.90 -14.23
C PHE A 76 1.13 -4.97 -14.20
N GLY A 77 1.48 -5.52 -15.35
CA GLY A 77 2.61 -6.45 -15.51
C GLY A 77 2.48 -7.71 -14.64
N ARG A 78 3.59 -8.16 -14.04
CA ARG A 78 3.65 -9.41 -13.25
C ARG A 78 2.80 -9.39 -11.98
N PHE A 79 2.36 -8.24 -11.53
CA PHE A 79 1.55 -8.07 -10.31
C PHE A 79 0.07 -7.80 -10.60
N SER A 80 -0.36 -8.21 -11.79
CA SER A 80 -1.74 -8.10 -12.27
C SER A 80 -2.74 -8.70 -11.27
N GLY A 81 -3.67 -7.89 -10.77
CA GLY A 81 -4.71 -8.31 -9.82
C GLY A 81 -4.28 -8.40 -8.34
N ASP A 82 -3.01 -8.21 -8.02
CA ASP A 82 -2.51 -8.19 -6.66
C ASP A 82 -2.84 -6.88 -5.91
N ILE A 83 -2.68 -6.87 -4.61
CA ILE A 83 -2.89 -5.70 -3.76
C ILE A 83 -1.56 -4.99 -3.52
N LEU A 84 -1.48 -3.73 -3.95
CA LEU A 84 -0.35 -2.85 -3.70
C LEU A 84 -0.58 -2.09 -2.40
N VAL A 85 0.39 -2.14 -1.48
CA VAL A 85 0.32 -1.50 -0.16
C VAL A 85 1.53 -0.58 0.00
N GLY A 86 1.29 0.71 0.07
CA GLY A 86 2.31 1.72 0.34
C GLY A 86 2.60 1.85 1.83
N ASN A 87 3.86 1.74 2.19
CA ASN A 87 4.36 1.99 3.54
C ASN A 87 4.79 3.45 3.66
N PHE A 88 4.13 4.22 4.52
CA PHE A 88 4.59 5.56 4.88
C PHE A 88 5.96 5.51 5.58
N GLY A 89 6.15 4.52 6.46
CA GLY A 89 7.33 4.45 7.32
C GLY A 89 8.67 4.23 6.60
N ASN A 90 8.68 3.56 5.44
CA ASN A 90 9.92 3.31 4.68
C ASN A 90 9.82 3.62 3.18
N GLY A 91 8.68 4.15 2.73
CA GLY A 91 8.45 4.56 1.34
C GLY A 91 8.39 3.43 0.30
N LYS A 92 8.34 2.18 0.72
CA LYS A 92 8.24 1.02 -0.17
C LYS A 92 6.80 0.71 -0.51
N ILE A 93 6.59 0.05 -1.65
CA ILE A 93 5.29 -0.48 -2.05
C ILE A 93 5.37 -1.99 -2.05
N ASN A 94 4.71 -2.61 -1.09
CA ASN A 94 4.61 -4.05 -0.96
C ASN A 94 3.51 -4.60 -1.85
N VAL A 95 3.71 -5.81 -2.34
CA VAL A 95 2.75 -6.56 -3.14
C VAL A 95 2.24 -7.76 -2.37
N PHE A 96 0.93 -7.86 -2.24
CA PHE A 96 0.25 -8.99 -1.61
C PHE A 96 -0.72 -9.63 -2.60
N ASN A 97 -0.83 -10.96 -2.58
CA ASN A 97 -1.91 -11.60 -3.33
C ASN A 97 -3.28 -11.34 -2.66
N SER A 98 -4.36 -11.79 -3.32
CA SER A 98 -5.74 -11.64 -2.82
C SER A 98 -6.01 -12.30 -1.46
N HIS A 99 -5.12 -13.17 -0.99
CA HIS A 99 -5.23 -13.87 0.30
C HIS A 99 -4.35 -13.23 1.40
N GLY A 100 -3.76 -12.05 1.15
CA GLY A 100 -2.91 -11.35 2.10
C GLY A 100 -1.51 -11.94 2.28
N ARG A 101 -1.08 -12.83 1.38
CA ARG A 101 0.30 -13.32 1.38
C ARG A 101 1.20 -12.30 0.70
N PHE A 102 2.27 -11.90 1.36
CA PHE A 102 3.33 -11.09 0.76
C PHE A 102 3.99 -11.83 -0.41
N ILE A 103 4.11 -11.16 -1.55
CA ILE A 103 4.70 -11.68 -2.79
C ILE A 103 6.06 -11.05 -3.03
N ASP A 104 6.12 -9.70 -3.04
CA ASP A 104 7.32 -8.94 -3.42
C ASP A 104 7.17 -7.47 -3.05
N GLU A 105 8.18 -6.66 -3.39
CA GLU A 105 8.15 -5.19 -3.38
C GLU A 105 8.21 -4.67 -4.82
N LEU A 106 7.74 -3.46 -5.07
CA LEU A 106 7.96 -2.81 -6.36
C LEU A 106 9.41 -2.36 -6.47
N ASP A 107 10.05 -2.77 -7.56
CA ASP A 107 11.42 -2.42 -7.89
C ASP A 107 11.51 -1.41 -9.03
N ARG A 108 12.61 -0.70 -9.06
CA ARG A 108 13.04 0.09 -10.22
C ARG A 108 13.56 -0.84 -11.32
N PRO A 109 13.67 -0.36 -12.59
CA PRO A 109 14.19 -1.18 -13.69
C PRO A 109 15.60 -1.77 -13.48
N ASN A 110 16.36 -1.21 -12.54
CA ASN A 110 17.69 -1.69 -12.16
C ASN A 110 17.70 -2.72 -11.02
N GLY A 111 16.54 -3.24 -10.63
CA GLY A 111 16.38 -4.23 -9.57
C GLY A 111 16.56 -3.70 -8.15
N LYS A 112 16.67 -2.39 -7.96
CA LYS A 112 16.69 -1.78 -6.62
C LYS A 112 15.28 -1.45 -6.16
N PRO A 113 14.96 -1.58 -4.87
CA PRO A 113 13.65 -1.21 -4.34
C PRO A 113 13.24 0.20 -4.75
N LEU A 114 11.98 0.34 -5.16
CA LEU A 114 11.37 1.65 -5.36
C LEU A 114 11.03 2.23 -3.99
N VAL A 115 11.66 3.35 -3.66
CA VAL A 115 11.42 4.06 -2.39
C VAL A 115 10.93 5.48 -2.68
N ILE A 116 9.80 5.84 -2.07
CA ILE A 116 9.17 7.16 -2.15
C ILE A 116 9.03 7.67 -0.72
N ASP A 117 9.87 8.63 -0.34
CA ASP A 117 9.86 9.22 1.00
C ASP A 117 8.50 9.82 1.33
N GLY A 118 7.97 9.51 2.52
CA GLY A 118 6.69 9.99 3.00
C GLY A 118 5.49 9.54 2.14
N LEU A 119 5.50 8.31 1.63
CA LEU A 119 4.44 7.80 0.76
C LEU A 119 3.08 7.76 1.46
N TRP A 120 2.11 8.52 0.94
CA TRP A 120 0.75 8.57 1.46
C TRP A 120 -0.19 7.65 0.69
N LYS A 121 -0.81 8.16 -0.35
CA LYS A 121 -1.88 7.47 -1.09
C LYS A 121 -1.36 6.85 -2.37
N LEU A 122 -1.96 5.72 -2.71
CA LEU A 122 -1.84 5.05 -4.00
C LEU A 122 -3.22 4.97 -4.65
N THR A 123 -3.30 5.19 -5.95
CA THR A 123 -4.52 4.94 -6.73
C THR A 123 -4.16 4.60 -8.17
N LEU A 124 -4.87 3.64 -8.77
CA LEU A 124 -4.70 3.37 -10.19
C LEU A 124 -5.45 4.37 -11.04
N GLY A 125 -4.91 4.63 -12.20
CA GLY A 125 -5.61 5.31 -13.26
C GLY A 125 -6.85 4.52 -13.69
N GLY A 126 -7.76 5.22 -14.33
CA GLY A 126 -9.00 4.63 -14.84
C GLY A 126 -9.87 5.72 -15.48
N GLY A 127 -10.92 5.28 -16.16
CA GLY A 127 -11.82 6.20 -16.85
C GLY A 127 -11.32 6.61 -18.23
N ARG A 128 -11.68 7.82 -18.66
CA ARG A 128 -11.53 8.25 -20.07
C ARG A 128 -10.16 8.83 -20.41
N THR A 129 -9.36 9.22 -19.44
CA THR A 129 -8.15 10.08 -19.66
C THR A 129 -6.88 9.56 -19.00
N SER A 130 -6.95 8.50 -18.21
CA SER A 130 -5.77 7.90 -17.56
C SER A 130 -5.67 6.42 -17.88
N SER A 131 -4.42 5.94 -18.10
CA SER A 131 -4.18 4.53 -18.36
C SER A 131 -4.45 3.68 -17.11
N PRO A 132 -5.11 2.51 -17.24
CA PRO A 132 -5.40 1.63 -16.12
C PRO A 132 -4.14 0.96 -15.54
N ASP A 133 -3.00 1.03 -16.22
CA ASP A 133 -1.70 0.52 -15.77
C ASP A 133 -0.83 1.58 -15.10
N THR A 134 -1.30 2.82 -15.00
CA THR A 134 -0.60 3.90 -14.32
C THR A 134 -1.04 3.98 -12.86
N LEU A 135 -0.10 3.74 -11.95
CA LEU A 135 -0.27 3.95 -10.53
C LEU A 135 0.13 5.40 -10.18
N TYR A 136 -0.80 6.15 -9.63
CA TYR A 136 -0.59 7.49 -9.11
C TYR A 136 -0.28 7.44 -7.63
N PHE A 137 0.55 8.35 -7.14
CA PHE A 137 0.82 8.48 -5.73
C PHE A 137 0.90 9.93 -5.28
N THR A 138 0.61 10.14 -3.99
CA THR A 138 0.95 11.35 -3.25
C THR A 138 1.94 11.00 -2.14
N ALA A 139 2.82 11.93 -1.81
CA ALA A 139 3.82 11.75 -0.76
C ALA A 139 4.17 13.09 -0.11
N GLY A 140 4.57 13.04 1.17
CA GLY A 140 5.10 14.16 1.96
C GLY A 140 6.56 13.94 2.33
N PRO A 141 7.52 14.18 1.41
CA PRO A 141 8.94 14.05 1.74
C PRO A 141 9.38 15.13 2.74
N ASN A 142 10.59 14.94 3.31
CA ASN A 142 11.20 15.87 4.28
C ASN A 142 10.33 16.06 5.54
N ASP A 143 9.89 14.97 6.16
CA ASP A 143 8.99 14.98 7.32
C ASP A 143 7.71 15.79 7.04
N GLU A 144 7.07 15.51 5.90
CA GLU A 144 5.81 16.10 5.43
C GLU A 144 5.83 17.63 5.24
N LYS A 145 7.03 18.23 5.16
CA LYS A 145 7.18 19.67 4.89
C LYS A 145 6.96 20.03 3.43
N ASP A 146 7.08 19.03 2.54
CA ASP A 146 6.87 19.16 1.11
C ASP A 146 5.74 18.24 0.64
N GLY A 147 5.18 18.53 -0.54
CA GLY A 147 4.19 17.70 -1.20
C GLY A 147 4.72 17.16 -2.53
N ARG A 148 4.48 15.90 -2.83
CA ARG A 148 4.80 15.29 -4.13
C ARG A 148 3.60 14.55 -4.70
N PHE A 149 3.35 14.74 -5.99
CA PHE A 149 2.47 13.92 -6.80
C PHE A 149 3.30 13.27 -7.92
N GLY A 150 3.05 12.00 -8.20
CA GLY A 150 3.80 11.29 -9.23
C GLY A 150 3.11 10.06 -9.76
N THR A 151 3.75 9.40 -10.72
CA THR A 151 3.25 8.19 -11.39
C THR A 151 4.29 7.10 -11.43
N ILE A 152 3.83 5.86 -11.44
CA ILE A 152 4.60 4.65 -11.62
C ILE A 152 3.90 3.83 -12.69
N THR A 153 4.65 3.40 -13.72
CA THR A 153 4.14 2.51 -14.77
C THR A 153 5.00 1.26 -14.84
N PRO A 154 4.40 0.09 -15.10
CA PRO A 154 5.16 -1.11 -15.37
C PRO A 154 6.11 -0.89 -16.55
N VAL A 155 7.34 -1.35 -16.44
CA VAL A 155 8.21 -1.46 -17.60
C VAL A 155 7.89 -2.77 -18.31
N SER A 156 7.68 -2.72 -19.63
CA SER A 156 7.58 -3.93 -20.43
C SER A 156 8.87 -4.73 -20.22
N ALA A 157 8.74 -6.04 -19.92
CA ALA A 157 9.89 -6.93 -20.03
C ALA A 157 10.46 -6.69 -21.43
N LYS A 158 11.76 -6.36 -21.53
CA LYS A 158 12.43 -6.36 -22.84
C LYS A 158 12.16 -7.73 -23.43
N GLY A 159 11.42 -7.75 -24.55
CA GLY A 159 11.29 -8.97 -25.32
C GLY A 159 12.70 -9.45 -25.63
N ASP A 160 12.97 -10.70 -25.34
CA ASP A 160 14.11 -11.39 -25.92
C ASP A 160 13.90 -11.35 -27.43
N ASP A 161 14.40 -10.29 -28.08
CA ASP A 161 14.59 -10.27 -29.50
C ASP A 161 15.69 -11.30 -29.82
N ASN A 162 15.21 -12.48 -30.17
CA ASN A 162 16.04 -13.59 -30.67
C ASN A 162 15.99 -13.61 -32.20
#